data_acc136442aa038eb6237af6fdcc3ba91
#
_entry.id   acc136442aa038eb6237af6fdcc3ba91
#
_cell.length_a   1.000
_cell.length_b   1.000
_cell.length_c   1.000
_cell.angle_alpha   90.00
_cell.angle_beta   90.00
_cell.angle_gamma   90.00
#
_symmetry.space_group_name_H-M   'P 1'
#
loop_
_entity.id
_entity.type
_entity.pdbx_description
1 polymer ?
#
loop_
_entity_poly.entity_id
_entity_poly.type
_entity_poly.pdbx_seq_one_letter_code
_entity_poly.pdbx_strand_id
1 'polypeptide(L)'
;LSRTLYTLFLVFLLPTIALKAQYSNIEFVENKGQWDSRVKFLGKVAAGSFSVEQNGFMIVQHKPDEWAKIGELTHNHGMSQLTGKAQFTLHSHAYRVEFLNGNKTAEIIPDKPLPGYNNYFIGNDPSKWGSNCKVYQGVTIKEVYPNVDVRYYSSAGAVQYDLIVKPGADISQIALKYDGADKLQLKNKELIVGTSVGNLKELKPFTYQVDTGGRKEVNCKYILKNNIVTFDVKNYDKTATLIIDPSLVFCSFAGSQADNWGFTATYGPDGSMFGGGIMFNEGTFFPPATGSFQTTFGGGDSGGNSWGEFDIGIIKLSPNGSNRIYATYLGGSGNEMPQSIICDPQGNLIVAGRTNSQNYPVKPAGNIIGTGGNFDIIVTKLNATGSALIGSARIGGTENDGANIDDYPNGAGSLLRNYGDEARSEVNLDNAGNIYLASCTRSSKFPTVAAFQGSLAGGQDGVILKLSPDVSTLLFSSYLGGSGDDAAYVLAINPLNGNLYVAGGT
;
A
#
# COMPACT_ATOMS: atom_id res chain seq x y z
N LEU A 1 -4.67 -68.06 -23.24
CA LEU A 1 -4.32 -67.47 -21.93
C LEU A 1 -3.97 -66.01 -22.13
N SER A 2 -4.99 -65.13 -21.98
CA SER A 2 -4.90 -63.69 -22.06
C SER A 2 -4.47 -63.16 -20.65
N ARG A 3 -3.37 -62.44 -20.61
CA ARG A 3 -2.95 -61.71 -19.38
C ARG A 3 -3.37 -60.26 -19.56
N THR A 4 -4.40 -59.83 -18.83
CA THR A 4 -4.83 -58.42 -18.74
C THR A 4 -3.96 -57.71 -17.68
N LEU A 5 -3.20 -56.68 -18.14
CA LEU A 5 -2.36 -55.84 -17.29
C LEU A 5 -3.24 -54.69 -16.76
N TYR A 6 -3.49 -54.66 -15.45
CA TYR A 6 -4.14 -53.52 -14.78
C TYR A 6 -3.05 -52.49 -14.41
N THR A 7 -3.07 -51.37 -15.11
CA THR A 7 -2.24 -50.21 -14.73
C THR A 7 -2.97 -49.41 -13.67
N LEU A 8 -2.44 -49.43 -12.44
CA LEU A 8 -2.95 -48.65 -11.32
C LEU A 8 -2.43 -47.21 -11.46
N PHE A 9 -3.30 -46.25 -11.80
CA PHE A 9 -2.97 -44.83 -11.75
C PHE A 9 -3.09 -44.35 -10.28
N LEU A 10 -1.95 -44.14 -9.62
CA LEU A 10 -1.89 -43.52 -8.33
C LEU A 10 -1.95 -42.00 -8.55
N VAL A 11 -3.12 -41.39 -8.35
CA VAL A 11 -3.27 -39.93 -8.32
C VAL A 11 -2.73 -39.44 -6.97
N PHE A 12 -1.54 -38.87 -6.98
CA PHE A 12 -1.02 -38.10 -5.84
C PHE A 12 -1.81 -36.81 -5.73
N LEU A 13 -2.78 -36.76 -4.84
CA LEU A 13 -3.35 -35.52 -4.31
C LEU A 13 -2.27 -34.87 -3.44
N LEU A 14 -1.44 -34.03 -4.05
CA LEU A 14 -0.64 -33.06 -3.29
C LEU A 14 -1.60 -32.06 -2.68
N PRO A 15 -1.61 -31.88 -1.34
CA PRO A 15 -2.35 -30.78 -0.75
C PRO A 15 -1.75 -29.48 -1.29
N THR A 16 -2.55 -28.68 -1.97
CA THR A 16 -2.21 -27.30 -2.28
C THR A 16 -2.09 -26.56 -0.96
N ILE A 17 -0.85 -26.48 -0.46
CA ILE A 17 -0.52 -25.55 0.61
C ILE A 17 -0.68 -24.18 -0.05
N ALA A 18 -1.81 -23.54 0.22
CA ALA A 18 -1.96 -22.11 -0.04
C ALA A 18 -0.87 -21.41 0.79
N LEU A 19 0.22 -21.06 0.15
CA LEU A 19 1.19 -20.11 0.68
C LEU A 19 0.42 -18.79 0.85
N LYS A 20 -0.16 -18.60 2.05
CA LYS A 20 -0.58 -17.27 2.46
C LYS A 20 0.68 -16.42 2.40
N ALA A 21 0.65 -15.33 1.62
CA ALA A 21 1.68 -14.33 1.67
C ALA A 21 1.87 -13.96 3.14
N GLN A 22 3.02 -14.34 3.69
CA GLN A 22 3.31 -14.12 5.09
C GLN A 22 3.71 -12.66 5.18
N TYR A 23 2.82 -11.83 5.73
CA TYR A 23 3.22 -10.49 6.16
C TYR A 23 4.50 -10.65 6.97
N SER A 24 5.52 -9.87 6.67
CA SER A 24 6.67 -9.76 7.56
C SER A 24 6.19 -9.02 8.81
N ASN A 25 5.59 -9.77 9.73
CA ASN A 25 5.27 -9.25 11.04
C ASN A 25 6.58 -8.81 11.70
N ILE A 26 6.53 -7.69 12.42
CA ILE A 26 7.68 -7.26 13.18
C ILE A 26 7.91 -8.31 14.26
N GLU A 27 9.09 -8.90 14.23
CA GLU A 27 9.52 -9.95 15.14
C GLU A 27 10.30 -9.35 16.30
N PHE A 28 9.94 -9.71 17.52
CA PHE A 28 10.62 -9.25 18.73
C PHE A 28 11.68 -10.25 19.14
N VAL A 29 12.94 -9.89 18.95
CA VAL A 29 14.09 -10.72 19.29
C VAL A 29 14.54 -10.41 20.71
N GLU A 30 14.74 -11.44 21.53
CA GLU A 30 15.23 -11.27 22.91
C GLU A 30 16.70 -10.77 22.95
N ASN A 31 16.99 -9.93 23.93
CA ASN A 31 18.35 -9.48 24.21
C ASN A 31 19.05 -10.44 25.18
N LYS A 32 20.15 -11.04 24.74
CA LYS A 32 21.05 -11.89 25.54
C LYS A 32 22.43 -11.29 25.70
N GLY A 33 22.57 -9.98 25.58
CA GLY A 33 23.84 -9.26 25.70
C GLY A 33 24.31 -8.61 24.42
N GLN A 34 23.70 -8.90 23.28
CA GLN A 34 24.05 -8.34 21.97
C GLN A 34 23.71 -6.86 21.82
N TRP A 35 22.85 -6.31 22.68
CA TRP A 35 22.46 -4.89 22.71
C TRP A 35 22.58 -4.31 24.11
N ASP A 36 22.38 -2.99 24.23
CA ASP A 36 22.32 -2.29 25.52
C ASP A 36 21.37 -3.01 26.49
N SER A 37 21.75 -3.09 27.76
CA SER A 37 21.01 -3.85 28.80
C SER A 37 19.60 -3.32 29.08
N ARG A 38 19.31 -2.05 28.71
CA ARG A 38 17.97 -1.46 28.79
C ARG A 38 17.00 -2.10 27.81
N VAL A 39 17.49 -2.50 26.63
CA VAL A 39 16.72 -3.21 25.62
C VAL A 39 16.41 -4.62 26.11
N LYS A 40 15.15 -5.00 26.19
CA LYS A 40 14.72 -6.36 26.53
C LYS A 40 14.40 -7.16 25.27
N PHE A 41 13.70 -6.53 24.34
CA PHE A 41 13.40 -7.07 23.02
C PHE A 41 13.58 -5.98 21.97
N LEU A 42 14.01 -6.38 20.78
CA LEU A 42 14.17 -5.48 19.64
C LEU A 42 13.42 -6.02 18.43
N GLY A 43 12.59 -5.17 17.84
CA GLY A 43 11.96 -5.39 16.54
C GLY A 43 12.54 -4.47 15.47
N LYS A 44 12.83 -5.01 14.29
CA LYS A 44 13.24 -4.20 13.15
C LYS A 44 12.00 -3.61 12.49
N VAL A 45 12.02 -2.32 12.21
CA VAL A 45 11.02 -1.61 11.40
C VAL A 45 11.65 -1.15 10.09
N ALA A 46 10.85 -0.75 9.10
CA ALA A 46 11.33 -0.48 7.73
C ALA A 46 12.56 0.44 7.64
N ALA A 47 12.59 1.51 8.41
CA ALA A 47 13.71 2.45 8.44
C ALA A 47 14.14 2.69 9.88
N GLY A 48 14.49 1.63 10.60
CA GLY A 48 14.94 1.76 11.99
C GLY A 48 14.67 0.56 12.87
N SER A 49 14.44 0.82 14.17
CA SER A 49 14.13 -0.22 15.15
C SER A 49 13.18 0.28 16.24
N PHE A 50 12.43 -0.66 16.80
CA PHE A 50 11.60 -0.50 17.98
C PHE A 50 12.15 -1.40 19.09
N SER A 51 12.49 -0.81 20.22
CA SER A 51 13.01 -1.55 21.37
C SER A 51 12.04 -1.50 22.54
N VAL A 52 11.66 -2.67 23.05
CA VAL A 52 10.94 -2.77 24.33
C VAL A 52 11.94 -2.65 25.45
N GLU A 53 11.72 -1.69 26.35
CA GLU A 53 12.50 -1.49 27.57
C GLU A 53 11.69 -1.88 28.82
N GLN A 54 12.30 -1.91 30.00
CA GLN A 54 11.63 -2.31 31.23
C GLN A 54 10.41 -1.42 31.60
N ASN A 55 10.45 -0.16 31.26
CA ASN A 55 9.42 0.83 31.63
C ASN A 55 9.06 1.73 30.44
N GLY A 56 8.90 1.13 29.25
CA GLY A 56 8.58 1.88 28.05
C GLY A 56 9.18 1.26 26.80
N PHE A 57 9.45 2.13 25.82
CA PHE A 57 10.06 1.73 24.56
C PHE A 57 10.94 2.84 23.98
N MET A 58 11.81 2.46 23.04
CA MET A 58 12.62 3.40 22.27
C MET A 58 12.43 3.15 20.79
N ILE A 59 12.33 4.21 20.02
CA ILE A 59 12.31 4.18 18.57
C ILE A 59 13.59 4.81 18.05
N VAL A 60 14.24 4.11 17.11
CA VAL A 60 15.31 4.66 16.28
C VAL A 60 14.78 4.75 14.86
N GLN A 61 14.76 5.94 14.31
CA GLN A 61 14.36 6.21 12.92
C GLN A 61 15.59 6.63 12.12
N HIS A 62 15.80 6.00 10.98
CA HIS A 62 16.82 6.40 10.02
C HIS A 62 16.21 7.32 8.98
N LYS A 63 17.04 8.19 8.39
CA LYS A 63 16.62 9.02 7.27
C LYS A 63 16.30 8.13 6.07
N PRO A 64 15.05 8.13 5.55
CA PRO A 64 14.58 7.09 4.64
C PRO A 64 15.37 6.98 3.33
N ASP A 65 15.74 8.11 2.72
CA ASP A 65 16.52 8.17 1.48
C ASP A 65 17.95 7.64 1.66
N GLU A 66 18.58 7.90 2.81
CA GLU A 66 19.92 7.38 3.12
C GLU A 66 19.88 5.88 3.44
N TRP A 67 18.84 5.43 4.14
CA TRP A 67 18.61 4.02 4.43
C TRP A 67 18.35 3.19 3.17
N ALA A 68 17.54 3.72 2.23
CA ALA A 68 17.28 3.09 0.95
C ALA A 68 18.58 2.90 0.12
N LYS A 69 19.44 3.91 0.08
CA LYS A 69 20.76 3.82 -0.59
C LYS A 69 21.64 2.73 0.00
N ILE A 70 21.64 2.56 1.32
CA ILE A 70 22.39 1.46 1.96
C ILE A 70 21.79 0.10 1.56
N GLY A 71 20.47 -0.02 1.50
CA GLY A 71 19.79 -1.21 1.02
C GLY A 71 20.18 -1.58 -0.42
N GLU A 72 20.18 -0.63 -1.33
CA GLU A 72 20.61 -0.83 -2.73
C GLU A 72 22.05 -1.34 -2.85
N LEU A 73 22.96 -0.79 -2.04
CA LEU A 73 24.36 -1.18 -2.05
C LEU A 73 24.62 -2.58 -1.46
N THR A 74 23.80 -3.00 -0.48
CA THR A 74 23.92 -4.32 0.14
C THR A 74 23.23 -5.43 -0.64
N HIS A 75 22.26 -5.09 -1.51
CA HIS A 75 21.53 -6.05 -2.34
C HIS A 75 22.05 -6.19 -3.78
N ASN A 76 22.89 -5.25 -4.25
CA ASN A 76 23.55 -5.37 -5.55
C ASN A 76 24.70 -6.38 -5.47
N HIS A 77 24.49 -7.60 -5.98
CA HIS A 77 25.50 -8.64 -6.14
C HIS A 77 26.63 -8.29 -7.11
N GLY A 78 26.80 -7.02 -7.46
CA GLY A 78 27.86 -6.45 -8.29
C GLY A 78 28.96 -5.76 -7.49
N MET A 79 29.41 -6.31 -6.37
CA MET A 79 30.48 -5.76 -5.52
C MET A 79 31.88 -5.71 -6.18
N SER A 80 32.02 -5.90 -7.48
CA SER A 80 33.33 -5.83 -8.16
C SER A 80 33.80 -4.41 -8.52
N GLN A 81 33.06 -3.35 -8.20
CA GLN A 81 33.45 -1.98 -8.56
C GLN A 81 33.65 -1.01 -7.37
N LEU A 82 33.49 -1.44 -6.14
CA LEU A 82 33.87 -0.60 -5.01
C LEU A 82 35.36 -0.77 -4.65
N THR A 83 36.26 -0.32 -5.54
CA THR A 83 37.69 -0.18 -5.29
C THR A 83 38.04 1.11 -4.53
N GLY A 84 37.12 1.63 -3.73
CA GLY A 84 37.32 2.78 -2.85
C GLY A 84 36.54 2.59 -1.55
N LYS A 85 37.05 3.09 -0.44
CA LYS A 85 36.34 3.19 0.83
C LYS A 85 35.18 4.19 0.65
N ALA A 86 34.03 3.72 0.15
CA ALA A 86 32.84 4.56 0.10
C ALA A 86 32.42 4.87 1.55
N GLN A 87 32.53 6.11 1.96
CA GLN A 87 31.99 6.58 3.23
C GLN A 87 30.53 6.95 3.03
N PHE A 88 29.66 6.27 3.78
CA PHE A 88 28.25 6.62 3.83
C PHE A 88 27.93 7.28 5.17
N THR A 89 27.14 8.34 5.14
CA THR A 89 26.58 8.94 6.34
C THR A 89 25.12 8.54 6.43
N LEU A 90 24.74 7.92 7.56
CA LEU A 90 23.36 7.59 7.88
C LEU A 90 22.92 8.48 9.04
N HIS A 91 22.04 9.44 8.76
CA HIS A 91 21.42 10.23 9.80
C HIS A 91 20.29 9.43 10.46
N SER A 92 20.28 9.45 11.78
CA SER A 92 19.31 8.73 12.59
C SER A 92 18.85 9.60 13.73
N HIS A 93 17.60 9.42 14.13
CA HIS A 93 17.02 10.07 15.30
C HIS A 93 16.46 9.02 16.25
N ALA A 94 16.73 9.16 17.53
CA ALA A 94 16.20 8.26 18.55
C ALA A 94 15.39 9.05 19.57
N TYR A 95 14.20 8.53 19.90
CA TYR A 95 13.44 9.02 21.04
C TYR A 95 12.92 7.87 21.88
N ARG A 96 12.71 8.14 23.16
CA ARG A 96 12.22 7.18 24.15
C ARG A 96 10.87 7.60 24.67
N VAL A 97 9.99 6.64 24.92
CA VAL A 97 8.73 6.82 25.62
C VAL A 97 8.79 6.05 26.92
N GLU A 98 8.69 6.78 28.04
CA GLU A 98 8.73 6.22 29.40
C GLU A 98 7.33 6.32 30.03
N PHE A 99 6.89 5.24 30.68
CA PHE A 99 5.70 5.27 31.55
C PHE A 99 6.06 5.96 32.86
N LEU A 100 5.61 7.22 33.03
CA LEU A 100 5.90 8.01 34.23
C LEU A 100 5.34 7.34 35.48
N ASN A 101 6.19 7.22 36.52
CA ASN A 101 5.87 6.51 37.76
C ASN A 101 5.43 5.04 37.57
N GLY A 102 5.74 4.46 36.41
CA GLY A 102 5.47 3.06 36.12
C GLY A 102 6.35 2.12 36.94
N ASN A 103 5.90 0.87 37.07
CA ASN A 103 6.60 -0.19 37.80
C ASN A 103 7.89 -0.59 37.07
N LYS A 104 9.04 -0.21 37.61
CA LYS A 104 10.37 -0.51 37.03
C LYS A 104 10.82 -1.96 37.22
N THR A 105 10.05 -2.77 37.95
CA THR A 105 10.31 -4.20 38.19
C THR A 105 9.19 -5.08 37.61
N ALA A 106 8.35 -4.50 36.73
CA ALA A 106 7.27 -5.20 36.07
C ALA A 106 7.78 -6.45 35.34
N GLU A 107 7.03 -7.51 35.39
CA GLU A 107 7.34 -8.74 34.66
C GLU A 107 7.12 -8.54 33.16
N ILE A 108 8.09 -8.99 32.36
CA ILE A 108 8.01 -8.95 30.88
C ILE A 108 7.78 -10.38 30.37
N ILE A 109 6.65 -10.60 29.73
CA ILE A 109 6.24 -11.91 29.21
C ILE A 109 6.18 -11.85 27.69
N PRO A 110 7.10 -12.53 26.97
CA PRO A 110 6.98 -12.67 25.53
C PRO A 110 5.88 -13.70 25.20
N ASP A 111 5.14 -13.47 24.11
CA ASP A 111 4.09 -14.37 23.65
C ASP A 111 4.30 -14.86 22.22
N LYS A 112 3.66 -15.97 21.88
CA LYS A 112 3.70 -16.57 20.54
C LYS A 112 5.11 -16.71 19.99
N PRO A 113 5.92 -17.61 20.56
CA PRO A 113 7.27 -17.87 20.07
C PRO A 113 7.23 -18.36 18.62
N LEU A 114 8.16 -17.84 17.81
CA LEU A 114 8.36 -18.29 16.44
C LEU A 114 9.35 -19.47 16.41
N PRO A 115 9.24 -20.35 15.40
CA PRO A 115 10.22 -21.40 15.22
C PRO A 115 11.59 -20.80 14.86
N GLY A 116 12.65 -21.29 15.49
CA GLY A 116 14.00 -20.84 15.25
C GLY A 116 14.52 -19.79 16.25
N TYR A 117 15.69 -19.30 15.98
CA TYR A 117 16.40 -18.31 16.80
C TYR A 117 17.42 -17.55 15.95
N ASN A 118 17.85 -16.40 16.44
CA ASN A 118 18.91 -15.59 15.83
C ASN A 118 20.22 -15.71 16.62
N ASN A 119 21.36 -15.60 15.93
CA ASN A 119 22.67 -15.49 16.53
C ASN A 119 23.32 -14.17 16.09
N TYR A 120 23.96 -13.51 17.03
CA TYR A 120 24.62 -12.22 16.84
C TYR A 120 26.07 -12.32 17.28
N PHE A 121 26.97 -12.63 16.34
CA PHE A 121 28.41 -12.70 16.55
C PHE A 121 29.08 -11.52 15.84
N ILE A 122 28.75 -10.29 16.28
CA ILE A 122 29.16 -9.06 15.61
C ILE A 122 30.30 -8.41 16.41
N GLY A 123 31.38 -8.07 15.71
CA GLY A 123 32.57 -7.47 16.32
C GLY A 123 33.47 -8.50 17.02
N ASN A 124 34.52 -8.01 17.64
CA ASN A 124 35.58 -8.82 18.23
C ASN A 124 35.45 -9.05 19.75
N ASP A 125 34.36 -8.58 20.35
CA ASP A 125 34.10 -8.69 21.79
C ASP A 125 33.04 -9.78 22.06
N PRO A 126 33.44 -10.98 22.50
CA PRO A 126 32.48 -12.07 22.78
C PRO A 126 31.45 -11.75 23.86
N SER A 127 31.72 -10.81 24.75
CA SER A 127 30.79 -10.41 25.81
C SER A 127 29.55 -9.67 25.23
N LYS A 128 29.62 -9.22 23.98
CA LYS A 128 28.54 -8.59 23.21
C LYS A 128 27.91 -9.52 22.18
N TRP A 129 28.21 -10.81 22.26
CA TRP A 129 27.58 -11.79 21.39
C TRP A 129 26.34 -12.37 22.04
N GLY A 130 25.29 -12.54 21.23
CA GLY A 130 24.05 -13.21 21.62
C GLY A 130 23.86 -14.47 20.80
N SER A 131 23.73 -15.62 21.44
CA SER A 131 23.44 -16.88 20.76
C SER A 131 22.07 -17.42 21.20
N ASN A 132 21.40 -18.13 20.28
CA ASN A 132 20.09 -18.73 20.54
C ASN A 132 19.06 -17.70 21.06
N CYS A 133 19.10 -16.47 20.49
CA CYS A 133 18.14 -15.40 20.81
C CYS A 133 16.78 -15.75 20.21
N LYS A 134 15.81 -16.05 21.06
CA LYS A 134 14.48 -16.44 20.63
C LYS A 134 13.72 -15.25 20.05
N VAL A 135 12.75 -15.59 19.21
CA VAL A 135 11.94 -14.62 18.45
C VAL A 135 10.47 -14.81 18.78
N TYR A 136 9.75 -13.72 18.94
CA TYR A 136 8.36 -13.71 19.40
C TYR A 136 7.49 -12.76 18.55
N GLN A 137 6.19 -13.03 18.49
CA GLN A 137 5.22 -12.16 17.81
C GLN A 137 4.74 -11.00 18.69
N GLY A 138 4.92 -11.07 20.00
CA GLY A 138 4.51 -10.03 20.92
C GLY A 138 5.23 -10.11 22.25
N VAL A 139 5.14 -9.02 23.00
CA VAL A 139 5.75 -8.87 24.33
C VAL A 139 4.78 -8.08 25.22
N THR A 140 4.50 -8.58 26.41
CA THR A 140 3.63 -7.92 27.38
C THR A 140 4.41 -7.55 28.62
N ILE A 141 4.35 -6.29 29.04
CA ILE A 141 4.79 -5.81 30.35
C ILE A 141 3.58 -5.86 31.29
N LYS A 142 3.67 -6.68 32.33
CA LYS A 142 2.58 -6.87 33.29
C LYS A 142 2.60 -5.77 34.35
N GLU A 143 1.42 -5.24 34.61
CA GLU A 143 1.22 -4.27 35.72
C GLU A 143 2.24 -3.12 35.69
N VAL A 144 2.41 -2.53 34.52
CA VAL A 144 3.20 -1.29 34.38
C VAL A 144 2.65 -0.17 35.26
N TYR A 145 1.34 -0.14 35.47
CA TYR A 145 0.65 0.52 36.58
C TYR A 145 -0.28 -0.50 37.25
N PRO A 146 -0.76 -0.26 38.48
CA PRO A 146 -1.71 -1.16 39.13
C PRO A 146 -2.91 -1.48 38.22
N ASN A 147 -3.10 -2.76 37.91
CA ASN A 147 -4.13 -3.27 36.98
C ASN A 147 -4.04 -2.77 35.53
N VAL A 148 -2.84 -2.34 35.08
CA VAL A 148 -2.61 -1.94 33.69
C VAL A 148 -1.43 -2.74 33.11
N ASP A 149 -1.68 -3.55 32.10
CA ASP A 149 -0.65 -4.21 31.29
C ASP A 149 -0.40 -3.38 30.01
N VAL A 150 0.81 -3.51 29.42
CA VAL A 150 1.12 -2.99 28.09
C VAL A 150 1.59 -4.14 27.22
N ARG A 151 0.93 -4.32 26.08
CA ARG A 151 1.28 -5.36 25.12
C ARG A 151 1.77 -4.74 23.83
N TYR A 152 2.99 -5.08 23.42
CA TYR A 152 3.57 -4.74 22.13
C TYR A 152 3.41 -5.91 21.17
N TYR A 153 3.00 -5.65 19.94
CA TYR A 153 2.83 -6.67 18.92
C TYR A 153 2.89 -6.06 17.52
N SER A 154 2.89 -6.91 16.51
CA SER A 154 2.78 -6.47 15.13
C SER A 154 1.40 -6.79 14.59
N SER A 155 0.79 -5.82 13.94
CA SER A 155 -0.43 -6.01 13.16
C SER A 155 -0.25 -5.35 11.81
N ALA A 156 -0.47 -6.11 10.74
CA ALA A 156 -0.30 -5.65 9.37
C ALA A 156 1.09 -4.99 9.11
N GLY A 157 2.16 -5.51 9.77
CA GLY A 157 3.52 -5.03 9.62
C GLY A 157 3.85 -3.74 10.39
N ALA A 158 2.89 -3.15 11.13
CA ALA A 158 3.12 -2.03 12.03
C ALA A 158 3.35 -2.50 13.47
N VAL A 159 4.17 -1.77 14.23
CA VAL A 159 4.20 -1.92 15.69
C VAL A 159 2.93 -1.30 16.24
N GLN A 160 2.26 -2.07 17.09
CA GLN A 160 1.13 -1.61 17.89
C GLN A 160 1.42 -1.85 19.36
N TYR A 161 0.80 -1.07 20.22
CA TYR A 161 0.81 -1.35 21.63
C TYR A 161 -0.58 -1.10 22.24
N ASP A 162 -1.03 -2.07 23.03
CA ASP A 162 -2.28 -1.98 23.75
C ASP A 162 -2.02 -1.64 25.22
N LEU A 163 -2.68 -0.61 25.72
CA LEU A 163 -2.83 -0.41 27.18
C LEU A 163 -4.05 -1.20 27.61
N ILE A 164 -3.82 -2.29 28.31
CA ILE A 164 -4.88 -3.21 28.80
C ILE A 164 -5.25 -2.79 30.21
N VAL A 165 -6.30 -2.01 30.31
CA VAL A 165 -6.80 -1.42 31.57
C VAL A 165 -7.83 -2.36 32.18
N LYS A 166 -7.45 -3.09 33.22
CA LYS A 166 -8.30 -4.06 33.92
C LYS A 166 -9.26 -3.36 34.90
N PRO A 167 -10.32 -4.02 35.39
CA PRO A 167 -11.18 -3.50 36.43
C PRO A 167 -10.39 -3.01 37.65
N GLY A 168 -10.77 -1.84 38.16
CA GLY A 168 -10.10 -1.22 39.31
C GLY A 168 -8.85 -0.39 38.98
N ALA A 169 -8.39 -0.35 37.73
CA ALA A 169 -7.31 0.52 37.31
C ALA A 169 -7.72 2.00 37.32
N ASP A 170 -6.79 2.86 37.65
CA ASP A 170 -6.93 4.33 37.55
C ASP A 170 -6.23 4.82 36.25
N ILE A 171 -7.02 5.12 35.22
CA ILE A 171 -6.53 5.61 33.92
C ILE A 171 -5.74 6.92 34.06
N SER A 172 -6.02 7.75 35.10
CA SER A 172 -5.34 9.02 35.30
C SER A 172 -3.84 8.86 35.63
N GLN A 173 -3.42 7.66 36.05
CA GLN A 173 -2.00 7.34 36.29
C GLN A 173 -1.24 7.08 35.00
N ILE A 174 -1.93 6.75 33.90
CA ILE A 174 -1.28 6.42 32.64
C ILE A 174 -0.75 7.71 32.01
N ALA A 175 0.58 7.86 32.04
CA ALA A 175 1.26 9.02 31.50
C ALA A 175 2.55 8.60 30.77
N LEU A 176 2.63 8.93 29.50
CA LEU A 176 3.74 8.60 28.59
C LEU A 176 4.59 9.84 28.39
N LYS A 177 5.86 9.79 28.81
CA LYS A 177 6.82 10.87 28.62
C LYS A 177 7.69 10.58 27.40
N TYR A 178 7.70 11.51 26.46
CA TYR A 178 8.52 11.45 25.26
C TYR A 178 9.81 12.24 25.45
N ASP A 179 10.95 11.56 25.46
CA ASP A 179 12.28 12.14 25.57
C ASP A 179 13.07 11.95 24.28
N GLY A 180 13.66 13.04 23.78
CA GLY A 180 14.45 13.03 22.55
C GLY A 180 13.67 13.40 21.29
N ALA A 181 12.34 13.51 21.31
CA ALA A 181 11.58 14.07 20.20
C ALA A 181 11.83 15.58 20.07
N ASP A 182 12.03 16.08 18.85
CA ASP A 182 12.23 17.51 18.58
C ASP A 182 10.94 18.31 18.89
N LYS A 183 9.78 17.73 18.61
CA LYS A 183 8.49 18.36 18.80
C LYS A 183 7.37 17.35 18.95
N LEU A 184 6.43 17.63 19.86
CA LEU A 184 5.15 16.92 19.95
C LEU A 184 4.01 17.85 19.62
N GLN A 185 3.04 17.37 18.84
CA GLN A 185 1.83 18.12 18.48
C GLN A 185 0.61 17.21 18.39
N LEU A 186 -0.54 17.72 18.84
CA LEU A 186 -1.84 17.12 18.51
C LEU A 186 -2.43 17.83 17.29
N LYS A 187 -2.69 17.08 16.22
CA LYS A 187 -3.32 17.58 15.00
C LYS A 187 -4.34 16.55 14.51
N ASN A 188 -5.56 16.95 14.22
CA ASN A 188 -6.63 16.06 13.77
C ASN A 188 -6.90 14.87 14.70
N LYS A 189 -6.75 15.03 16.02
CA LYS A 189 -6.86 13.98 17.05
C LYS A 189 -5.71 12.96 17.05
N GLU A 190 -4.68 13.16 16.26
CA GLU A 190 -3.48 12.33 16.14
C GLU A 190 -2.31 12.98 16.87
N LEU A 191 -1.38 12.17 17.39
CA LEU A 191 -0.13 12.66 17.96
C LEU A 191 0.95 12.63 16.89
N ILE A 192 1.55 13.77 16.62
CA ILE A 192 2.67 13.92 15.69
C ILE A 192 3.96 14.04 16.51
N VAL A 193 4.88 13.13 16.30
CA VAL A 193 6.21 13.11 16.90
C VAL A 193 7.22 13.58 15.85
N GLY A 194 7.68 14.81 15.98
CA GLY A 194 8.69 15.41 15.10
C GLY A 194 10.09 14.94 15.46
N THR A 195 10.87 14.56 14.46
CA THR A 195 12.27 14.18 14.58
C THR A 195 13.11 14.87 13.51
N SER A 196 14.43 14.91 13.67
CA SER A 196 15.36 15.50 12.68
C SER A 196 15.41 14.75 11.34
N VAL A 197 14.81 13.56 11.26
CA VAL A 197 14.78 12.71 10.05
C VAL A 197 13.37 12.47 9.51
N GLY A 198 12.37 13.16 10.04
CA GLY A 198 10.98 13.08 9.61
C GLY A 198 9.99 13.00 10.76
N ASN A 199 8.71 13.04 10.46
CA ASN A 199 7.65 12.96 11.45
C ASN A 199 7.11 11.53 11.55
N LEU A 200 6.88 11.07 12.77
CA LEU A 200 6.09 9.89 13.06
C LEU A 200 4.69 10.31 13.50
N LYS A 201 3.71 9.44 13.26
CA LYS A 201 2.32 9.72 13.58
C LYS A 201 1.75 8.55 14.39
N GLU A 202 1.12 8.88 15.52
CA GLU A 202 0.26 7.95 16.24
C GLU A 202 -1.21 8.36 16.00
N LEU A 203 -2.00 7.45 15.47
CA LEU A 203 -3.40 7.71 15.17
C LEU A 203 -4.20 7.97 16.45
N LYS A 204 -5.41 8.55 16.30
CA LYS A 204 -6.38 8.61 17.38
C LYS A 204 -6.49 7.22 18.04
N PRO A 205 -6.38 7.09 19.37
CA PRO A 205 -6.47 5.79 20.03
C PRO A 205 -7.80 5.10 19.71
N PHE A 206 -7.75 3.93 19.10
CA PHE A 206 -8.94 3.09 18.99
C PHE A 206 -9.17 2.43 20.35
N THR A 207 -10.24 2.79 21.00
CA THR A 207 -10.50 2.36 22.38
C THR A 207 -11.81 1.61 22.45
N TYR A 208 -11.80 0.44 23.10
CA TYR A 208 -12.97 -0.42 23.15
C TYR A 208 -13.02 -1.29 24.41
N GLN A 209 -14.20 -1.74 24.73
CA GLN A 209 -14.46 -2.81 25.70
C GLN A 209 -15.10 -4.02 24.98
N VAL A 210 -14.92 -5.20 25.51
CA VAL A 210 -15.54 -6.43 24.97
C VAL A 210 -16.66 -6.84 25.91
N ASP A 211 -17.87 -6.93 25.39
CA ASP A 211 -19.03 -7.49 26.08
C ASP A 211 -19.57 -8.73 25.31
N THR A 212 -20.70 -9.25 25.74
CA THR A 212 -21.36 -10.42 25.12
C THR A 212 -21.82 -10.15 23.68
N GLY A 213 -21.97 -8.89 23.28
CA GLY A 213 -22.33 -8.46 21.93
C GLY A 213 -21.13 -8.19 21.03
N GLY A 214 -19.89 -8.29 21.54
CA GLY A 214 -18.66 -8.04 20.80
C GLY A 214 -17.90 -6.80 21.27
N ARG A 215 -17.19 -6.14 20.36
CA ARG A 215 -16.43 -4.91 20.65
C ARG A 215 -17.35 -3.68 20.66
N LYS A 216 -17.34 -2.94 21.77
CA LYS A 216 -18.03 -1.66 21.94
C LYS A 216 -17.00 -0.55 21.99
N GLU A 217 -17.02 0.32 20.99
CA GLU A 217 -16.10 1.48 20.95
C GLU A 217 -16.37 2.44 22.11
N VAL A 218 -15.30 2.96 22.70
CA VAL A 218 -15.29 3.95 23.79
C VAL A 218 -14.59 5.21 23.29
N ASN A 219 -15.13 6.38 23.61
CA ASN A 219 -14.51 7.63 23.20
C ASN A 219 -13.25 7.92 24.03
N CYS A 220 -12.13 8.00 23.32
CA CYS A 220 -10.81 8.30 23.88
C CYS A 220 -10.10 9.35 23.02
N LYS A 221 -9.32 10.22 23.67
CA LYS A 221 -8.44 11.19 22.99
C LYS A 221 -7.17 11.38 23.77
N TYR A 222 -6.10 11.75 23.07
CA TYR A 222 -4.87 12.22 23.68
C TYR A 222 -5.06 13.57 24.38
N ILE A 223 -4.36 13.73 25.49
CA ILE A 223 -4.08 15.02 26.11
C ILE A 223 -2.56 15.19 26.11
N LEU A 224 -2.07 16.28 25.53
CA LEU A 224 -0.65 16.60 25.49
C LEU A 224 -0.37 17.81 26.40
N LYS A 225 0.55 17.64 27.34
CA LYS A 225 1.08 18.72 28.17
C LYS A 225 2.60 18.63 28.17
N ASN A 226 3.25 19.60 27.55
CA ASN A 226 4.70 19.58 27.31
C ASN A 226 5.07 18.32 26.48
N ASN A 227 5.92 17.44 27.04
CA ASN A 227 6.30 16.16 26.43
C ASN A 227 5.62 14.95 27.08
N ILE A 228 4.52 15.15 27.77
CA ILE A 228 3.74 14.11 28.46
C ILE A 228 2.39 13.94 27.75
N VAL A 229 2.09 12.71 27.37
CA VAL A 229 0.83 12.29 26.77
C VAL A 229 0.02 11.48 27.79
N THR A 230 -1.24 11.85 27.98
CA THR A 230 -2.22 11.14 28.79
C THR A 230 -3.49 10.90 27.99
N PHE A 231 -4.45 10.17 28.54
CA PHE A 231 -5.67 9.75 27.86
C PHE A 231 -6.90 10.30 28.56
N ASP A 232 -7.80 10.95 27.82
CA ASP A 232 -9.15 11.33 28.30
C ASP A 232 -10.16 10.31 27.76
N VAL A 233 -10.63 9.42 28.62
CA VAL A 233 -11.58 8.36 28.29
C VAL A 233 -12.91 8.66 28.96
N LYS A 234 -13.99 8.67 28.18
CA LYS A 234 -15.34 9.02 28.63
C LYS A 234 -16.30 7.84 28.52
N ASN A 235 -17.18 7.74 29.50
CA ASN A 235 -18.36 6.84 29.45
C ASN A 235 -18.01 5.36 29.18
N TYR A 236 -17.11 4.77 29.98
CA TYR A 236 -16.76 3.36 29.92
C TYR A 236 -17.20 2.61 31.20
N ASP A 237 -17.40 1.31 31.11
CA ASP A 237 -17.71 0.45 32.26
C ASP A 237 -16.43 0.14 33.04
N LYS A 238 -16.33 0.59 34.28
CA LYS A 238 -15.15 0.38 35.15
C LYS A 238 -15.02 -1.06 35.65
N THR A 239 -16.03 -1.88 35.45
CA THR A 239 -16.03 -3.30 35.84
C THR A 239 -15.59 -4.23 34.71
N ALA A 240 -15.44 -3.71 33.50
CA ALA A 240 -14.98 -4.44 32.33
C ALA A 240 -13.58 -3.95 31.89
N THR A 241 -12.80 -4.85 31.29
CA THR A 241 -11.49 -4.48 30.72
C THR A 241 -11.66 -3.49 29.57
N LEU A 242 -10.88 -2.41 29.61
CA LEU A 242 -10.79 -1.43 28.55
C LEU A 242 -9.44 -1.60 27.80
N ILE A 243 -9.48 -1.60 26.50
CA ILE A 243 -8.30 -1.60 25.64
C ILE A 243 -8.15 -0.21 25.01
N ILE A 244 -7.00 0.41 25.19
CA ILE A 244 -6.60 1.64 24.51
C ILE A 244 -5.49 1.25 23.53
N ASP A 245 -5.75 1.36 22.23
CA ASP A 245 -4.88 0.94 21.12
C ASP A 245 -4.44 2.17 20.31
N PRO A 246 -3.29 2.79 20.63
CA PRO A 246 -2.63 3.77 19.80
C PRO A 246 -1.88 3.09 18.66
N SER A 247 -2.26 3.33 17.42
CA SER A 247 -1.59 2.75 16.27
C SER A 247 -0.51 3.70 15.74
N LEU A 248 0.73 3.22 15.68
CA LEU A 248 1.86 3.96 15.11
C LEU A 248 1.87 3.77 13.58
N VAL A 249 1.75 4.87 12.85
CA VAL A 249 1.77 4.88 11.39
C VAL A 249 3.07 5.50 10.89
N PHE A 250 3.80 4.75 10.07
CA PHE A 250 4.96 5.25 9.36
C PHE A 250 4.51 5.86 8.03
N CYS A 251 5.01 7.05 7.71
CA CYS A 251 4.89 7.64 6.39
C CYS A 251 6.13 7.26 5.58
N SER A 252 5.94 6.81 4.34
CA SER A 252 7.03 6.42 3.45
C SER A 252 6.96 7.21 2.16
N PHE A 253 8.14 7.48 1.56
CA PHE A 253 8.26 8.06 0.23
C PHE A 253 8.36 6.95 -0.82
N ALA A 254 7.91 7.23 -2.04
CA ALA A 254 8.06 6.30 -3.17
C ALA A 254 9.53 6.01 -3.51
N GLY A 255 10.44 6.91 -3.14
CA GLY A 255 11.87 6.78 -3.37
C GLY A 255 12.32 7.13 -4.78
N SER A 256 11.46 7.79 -5.56
CA SER A 256 11.82 8.33 -6.87
C SER A 256 12.61 9.63 -6.74
N GLN A 257 13.51 9.89 -7.67
CA GLN A 257 14.20 11.17 -7.84
C GLN A 257 13.65 11.99 -9.02
N ALA A 258 12.83 11.36 -9.87
CA ALA A 258 12.08 12.04 -10.92
C ALA A 258 10.79 12.62 -10.36
N ASP A 259 10.19 13.58 -11.05
CA ASP A 259 8.84 14.03 -10.74
C ASP A 259 7.85 12.86 -10.85
N ASN A 260 6.97 12.80 -9.88
CA ASN A 260 5.91 11.77 -9.83
C ASN A 260 4.60 12.46 -9.49
N TRP A 261 3.59 12.23 -10.32
CA TRP A 261 2.26 12.73 -10.06
C TRP A 261 1.32 11.57 -9.75
N GLY A 262 0.80 11.54 -8.52
CA GLY A 262 -0.17 10.53 -8.11
C GLY A 262 -1.56 10.84 -8.66
N PHE A 263 -2.19 9.85 -9.29
CA PHE A 263 -3.53 9.98 -9.86
C PHE A 263 -4.55 9.12 -9.12
N THR A 264 -4.16 7.93 -8.67
CA THR A 264 -5.12 6.94 -8.17
C THR A 264 -4.49 6.06 -7.09
N ALA A 265 -5.32 5.59 -6.18
CA ALA A 265 -4.92 4.68 -5.11
C ALA A 265 -6.04 3.71 -4.75
N THR A 266 -5.66 2.50 -4.31
CA THR A 266 -6.59 1.50 -3.78
C THR A 266 -5.91 0.66 -2.70
N TYR A 267 -6.68 -0.23 -2.07
CA TYR A 267 -6.17 -1.17 -1.08
C TYR A 267 -6.40 -2.61 -1.51
N GLY A 268 -5.54 -3.50 -1.09
CA GLY A 268 -5.68 -4.93 -1.29
C GLY A 268 -6.51 -5.60 -0.20
N PRO A 269 -7.00 -6.83 -0.45
CA PRO A 269 -7.75 -7.61 0.54
C PRO A 269 -6.93 -7.95 1.79
N ASP A 270 -5.64 -7.83 1.66
CA ASP A 270 -4.63 -8.01 2.71
C ASP A 270 -4.32 -6.70 3.45
N GLY A 271 -4.99 -5.60 3.14
CA GLY A 271 -4.72 -4.28 3.70
C GLY A 271 -3.50 -3.58 3.08
N SER A 272 -2.82 -4.18 2.10
CA SER A 272 -1.77 -3.51 1.35
C SER A 272 -2.33 -2.29 0.60
N MET A 273 -1.48 -1.29 0.38
CA MET A 273 -1.84 -0.09 -0.35
C MET A 273 -1.21 -0.11 -1.74
N PHE A 274 -1.99 0.32 -2.73
CA PHE A 274 -1.51 0.52 -4.09
C PHE A 274 -1.61 1.99 -4.45
N GLY A 275 -0.56 2.52 -5.07
CA GLY A 275 -0.55 3.84 -5.69
C GLY A 275 -0.24 3.72 -7.17
N GLY A 276 -0.94 4.50 -7.98
CA GLY A 276 -0.69 4.63 -9.41
C GLY A 276 -0.55 6.09 -9.80
N GLY A 277 0.41 6.40 -10.64
CA GLY A 277 0.69 7.74 -11.10
C GLY A 277 1.54 7.75 -12.36
N ILE A 278 1.88 8.94 -12.85
CA ILE A 278 2.84 9.12 -13.94
C ILE A 278 4.24 9.35 -13.40
N MET A 279 5.22 8.74 -14.07
CA MET A 279 6.65 8.84 -13.76
C MET A 279 7.35 9.47 -14.94
N PHE A 280 7.99 10.64 -14.74
CA PHE A 280 8.69 11.36 -15.78
C PHE A 280 10.09 10.81 -16.01
N ASN A 281 10.59 10.97 -17.25
CA ASN A 281 11.94 10.57 -17.66
C ASN A 281 12.96 11.70 -17.41
N GLU A 282 13.11 12.14 -16.18
CA GLU A 282 14.07 13.21 -15.85
C GLU A 282 15.44 12.69 -15.38
N GLY A 283 15.90 11.57 -15.96
CA GLY A 283 17.26 11.05 -15.75
C GLY A 283 17.51 10.37 -14.41
N THR A 284 16.48 10.10 -13.60
CA THR A 284 16.59 9.47 -12.31
C THR A 284 15.38 8.58 -11.98
N PHE A 285 15.62 7.46 -11.40
CA PHE A 285 14.76 6.30 -11.35
C PHE A 285 13.56 6.43 -10.38
N PHE A 286 12.37 6.12 -10.86
CA PHE A 286 11.38 5.39 -10.06
C PHE A 286 11.94 3.98 -9.83
N PRO A 287 12.25 3.57 -8.58
CA PRO A 287 13.00 2.35 -8.35
C PRO A 287 12.08 1.12 -8.46
N PRO A 288 12.02 0.44 -9.61
CA PRO A 288 11.28 -0.81 -9.69
C PRO A 288 11.93 -1.87 -8.82
N ALA A 289 11.12 -2.77 -8.28
CA ALA A 289 11.62 -3.89 -7.51
C ALA A 289 12.18 -4.98 -8.45
N THR A 290 13.24 -5.64 -8.05
CA THR A 290 13.76 -6.82 -8.78
C THR A 290 12.64 -7.87 -8.90
N GLY A 291 12.42 -8.36 -10.14
CA GLY A 291 11.35 -9.32 -10.44
C GLY A 291 9.98 -8.71 -10.72
N SER A 292 9.86 -7.37 -10.74
CA SER A 292 8.67 -6.68 -11.23
C SER A 292 8.47 -6.86 -12.73
N PHE A 293 7.24 -6.65 -13.20
CA PHE A 293 6.88 -6.85 -14.60
C PHE A 293 7.74 -6.02 -15.56
N GLN A 294 7.87 -4.73 -15.30
CA GLN A 294 8.66 -3.81 -16.12
C GLN A 294 9.59 -2.99 -15.21
N THR A 295 10.89 -3.18 -15.39
CA THR A 295 11.93 -2.57 -14.54
C THR A 295 12.60 -1.36 -15.18
N THR A 296 12.27 -1.07 -16.45
CA THR A 296 12.83 0.04 -17.22
C THR A 296 11.72 0.93 -17.73
N PHE A 297 11.98 2.22 -17.78
CA PHE A 297 11.14 3.20 -18.43
C PHE A 297 10.98 2.82 -19.91
N GLY A 298 9.76 2.84 -20.44
CA GLY A 298 9.46 2.38 -21.79
C GLY A 298 9.72 3.41 -22.87
N GLY A 299 9.57 4.68 -22.53
CA GLY A 299 9.71 5.80 -23.45
C GLY A 299 8.70 6.90 -23.14
N GLY A 300 8.51 7.78 -24.09
CA GLY A 300 7.56 8.87 -24.03
C GLY A 300 7.61 9.70 -25.30
N ASP A 301 6.57 10.45 -25.57
CA ASP A 301 6.50 11.38 -26.68
C ASP A 301 6.66 12.82 -26.15
N SER A 302 7.85 13.39 -26.35
CA SER A 302 8.12 14.81 -26.09
C SER A 302 7.59 15.73 -27.21
N GLY A 303 6.99 15.17 -28.27
CA GLY A 303 6.59 15.83 -29.50
C GLY A 303 5.43 16.81 -29.34
N GLY A 304 5.66 17.91 -28.63
CA GLY A 304 4.78 19.09 -28.66
C GLY A 304 3.79 19.21 -27.50
N ASN A 305 3.72 18.27 -26.57
CA ASN A 305 3.02 18.52 -25.32
C ASN A 305 3.97 19.12 -24.27
N SER A 306 3.47 20.03 -23.45
CA SER A 306 4.24 20.70 -22.39
C SER A 306 4.57 19.80 -21.20
N TRP A 307 4.18 18.52 -21.21
CA TRP A 307 4.23 17.60 -20.07
C TRP A 307 5.45 16.68 -20.08
N GLY A 308 6.15 16.53 -21.25
CA GLY A 308 7.32 15.64 -21.36
C GLY A 308 6.96 14.16 -21.56
N GLU A 309 7.95 13.31 -21.32
CA GLU A 309 7.87 11.84 -21.48
C GLU A 309 7.50 11.19 -20.16
N PHE A 310 6.48 10.33 -20.13
CA PHE A 310 6.07 9.65 -18.91
C PHE A 310 5.41 8.29 -19.14
N ASP A 311 5.65 7.38 -18.21
CA ASP A 311 4.99 6.06 -18.07
C ASP A 311 4.15 6.00 -16.80
N ILE A 312 3.25 5.01 -16.74
CA ILE A 312 2.60 4.63 -15.49
C ILE A 312 3.63 4.04 -14.54
N GLY A 313 3.66 4.53 -13.29
CA GLY A 313 4.32 3.88 -12.17
C GLY A 313 3.30 3.31 -11.21
N ILE A 314 3.46 2.04 -10.87
CA ILE A 314 2.66 1.36 -9.84
C ILE A 314 3.54 0.99 -8.66
N ILE A 315 3.08 1.31 -7.47
CA ILE A 315 3.73 0.91 -6.22
C ILE A 315 2.74 0.14 -5.34
N LYS A 316 3.18 -0.99 -4.79
CA LYS A 316 2.47 -1.71 -3.73
C LYS A 316 3.25 -1.58 -2.43
N LEU A 317 2.60 -1.07 -1.40
CA LEU A 317 3.14 -0.95 -0.06
C LEU A 317 2.47 -1.96 0.87
N SER A 318 3.22 -2.39 1.89
CA SER A 318 2.66 -3.17 2.99
C SER A 318 1.52 -2.39 3.68
N PRO A 319 0.61 -3.07 4.40
CA PRO A 319 -0.55 -2.46 5.04
C PRO A 319 -0.21 -1.28 5.96
N ASN A 320 0.98 -1.27 6.53
CA ASN A 320 1.49 -0.19 7.38
C ASN A 320 2.30 0.87 6.61
N GLY A 321 2.46 0.72 5.28
CA GLY A 321 3.27 1.62 4.45
C GLY A 321 4.78 1.53 4.68
N SER A 322 5.26 0.61 5.53
CA SER A 322 6.66 0.54 5.94
C SER A 322 7.57 -0.16 4.93
N ASN A 323 6.99 -1.02 4.09
CA ASN A 323 7.73 -1.77 3.09
C ASN A 323 7.11 -1.59 1.71
N ARG A 324 7.95 -1.34 0.72
CA ARG A 324 7.58 -1.46 -0.68
C ARG A 324 7.61 -2.95 -1.05
N ILE A 325 6.42 -3.51 -1.34
CA ILE A 325 6.30 -4.93 -1.74
C ILE A 325 6.79 -5.08 -3.17
N TYR A 326 6.31 -4.21 -4.06
CA TYR A 326 6.87 -4.06 -5.40
C TYR A 326 6.66 -2.64 -5.92
N ALA A 327 7.42 -2.29 -6.95
CA ALA A 327 7.18 -1.15 -7.81
C ALA A 327 7.51 -1.56 -9.25
N THR A 328 6.70 -1.13 -10.20
CA THR A 328 6.86 -1.47 -11.62
C THR A 328 6.45 -0.30 -12.48
N TYR A 329 7.12 -0.14 -13.61
CA TYR A 329 6.57 0.65 -14.71
C TYR A 329 5.49 -0.16 -15.43
N LEU A 330 4.66 0.54 -16.17
CA LEU A 330 3.71 -0.03 -17.11
C LEU A 330 3.56 0.96 -18.27
N GLY A 331 4.24 0.69 -19.36
CA GLY A 331 4.26 1.59 -20.50
C GLY A 331 4.91 1.02 -21.75
N GLY A 332 4.79 1.76 -22.83
CA GLY A 332 5.41 1.50 -24.13
C GLY A 332 6.36 2.60 -24.55
N SER A 333 6.42 2.94 -25.84
CA SER A 333 7.29 4.00 -26.34
C SER A 333 6.62 5.39 -26.40
N GLY A 334 5.36 5.48 -26.03
CA GLY A 334 4.60 6.74 -25.90
C GLY A 334 4.35 7.10 -24.44
N ASN A 335 3.29 7.85 -24.19
CA ASN A 335 2.92 8.32 -22.86
C ASN A 335 1.72 7.52 -22.31
N GLU A 336 1.83 7.07 -21.07
CA GLU A 336 0.80 6.32 -20.36
C GLU A 336 0.37 7.01 -19.07
N MET A 337 -0.95 7.05 -18.84
CA MET A 337 -1.52 7.66 -17.66
C MET A 337 -2.53 6.71 -16.99
N PRO A 338 -2.35 6.38 -15.69
CA PRO A 338 -3.35 5.60 -14.96
C PRO A 338 -4.48 6.55 -14.54
N GLN A 339 -5.71 6.09 -14.64
CA GLN A 339 -6.89 6.87 -14.26
C GLN A 339 -7.59 6.27 -13.05
N SER A 340 -7.65 4.95 -12.99
CA SER A 340 -8.25 4.22 -11.89
C SER A 340 -7.59 2.87 -11.67
N ILE A 341 -7.47 2.47 -10.41
CA ILE A 341 -6.95 1.14 -10.04
C ILE A 341 -7.86 0.48 -9.02
N ILE A 342 -8.03 -0.83 -9.14
CA ILE A 342 -8.76 -1.64 -8.17
C ILE A 342 -8.05 -2.98 -7.96
N CYS A 343 -8.12 -3.52 -6.74
CA CYS A 343 -7.56 -4.82 -6.41
C CYS A 343 -8.66 -5.88 -6.34
N ASP A 344 -8.42 -7.04 -6.95
CA ASP A 344 -9.35 -8.16 -6.83
C ASP A 344 -9.15 -8.94 -5.50
N PRO A 345 -10.08 -9.84 -5.12
CA PRO A 345 -9.97 -10.64 -3.90
C PRO A 345 -8.73 -11.54 -3.82
N GLN A 346 -8.06 -11.80 -4.93
CA GLN A 346 -6.82 -12.57 -5.01
C GLN A 346 -5.56 -11.71 -4.87
N GLY A 347 -5.73 -10.40 -4.74
CA GLY A 347 -4.62 -9.45 -4.60
C GLY A 347 -4.02 -8.99 -5.94
N ASN A 348 -4.63 -9.35 -7.08
CA ASN A 348 -4.22 -8.87 -8.40
C ASN A 348 -4.69 -7.43 -8.60
N LEU A 349 -3.88 -6.60 -9.25
CA LEU A 349 -4.19 -5.20 -9.50
C LEU A 349 -4.72 -5.01 -10.92
N ILE A 350 -5.89 -4.41 -11.05
CA ILE A 350 -6.43 -3.94 -12.31
C ILE A 350 -6.10 -2.45 -12.43
N VAL A 351 -5.50 -2.07 -13.56
CA VAL A 351 -5.15 -0.69 -13.91
C VAL A 351 -5.94 -0.32 -15.15
N ALA A 352 -6.76 0.72 -15.04
CA ALA A 352 -7.41 1.38 -16.16
C ALA A 352 -6.77 2.74 -16.41
N GLY A 353 -6.62 3.11 -17.66
CA GLY A 353 -5.99 4.35 -18.05
C GLY A 353 -5.99 4.55 -19.56
N ARG A 354 -5.00 5.31 -20.05
CA ARG A 354 -4.83 5.58 -21.48
C ARG A 354 -3.37 5.44 -21.91
N THR A 355 -3.16 5.18 -23.19
CA THR A 355 -1.85 5.09 -23.85
C THR A 355 -1.89 5.70 -25.25
N ASN A 356 -0.80 6.32 -25.70
CA ASN A 356 -0.57 6.58 -27.12
C ASN A 356 0.54 5.68 -27.70
N SER A 357 0.98 4.67 -26.93
CA SER A 357 1.97 3.71 -27.39
C SER A 357 1.37 2.65 -28.29
N GLN A 358 1.95 2.49 -29.49
CA GLN A 358 1.60 1.39 -30.39
C GLN A 358 2.09 0.03 -29.86
N ASN A 359 3.13 0.01 -29.07
CA ASN A 359 3.77 -1.16 -28.44
C ASN A 359 3.45 -1.31 -26.96
N TYR A 360 2.34 -0.72 -26.47
CA TYR A 360 1.87 -0.96 -25.10
C TYR A 360 1.78 -2.47 -24.81
N PRO A 361 2.24 -2.93 -23.63
CA PRO A 361 2.26 -4.38 -23.33
C PRO A 361 0.85 -4.94 -23.18
N VAL A 362 0.43 -5.77 -24.14
CA VAL A 362 -0.87 -6.46 -24.16
C VAL A 362 -0.73 -7.96 -23.95
N LYS A 363 -1.76 -8.57 -23.34
CA LYS A 363 -1.84 -10.02 -23.12
C LYS A 363 -3.29 -10.53 -23.23
N PRO A 364 -3.58 -11.57 -24.04
CA PRO A 364 -2.64 -12.27 -24.91
C PRO A 364 -2.01 -11.36 -25.95
N ALA A 365 -0.93 -11.81 -26.59
CA ALA A 365 -0.29 -11.04 -27.65
C ALA A 365 -1.32 -10.65 -28.72
N GLY A 366 -1.31 -9.38 -29.13
CA GLY A 366 -2.27 -8.85 -30.08
C GLY A 366 -3.66 -8.55 -29.52
N ASN A 367 -3.83 -8.48 -28.21
CA ASN A 367 -5.11 -8.08 -27.57
C ASN A 367 -5.36 -6.57 -27.75
N ILE A 368 -5.61 -6.20 -28.99
CA ILE A 368 -5.97 -4.85 -29.43
C ILE A 368 -7.41 -4.92 -29.91
N ILE A 369 -8.30 -4.18 -29.24
CA ILE A 369 -9.74 -4.18 -29.49
C ILE A 369 -10.09 -2.88 -30.21
N GLY A 370 -10.45 -2.97 -31.47
CA GLY A 370 -10.68 -1.84 -32.35
C GLY A 370 -9.50 -1.51 -33.25
N THR A 371 -9.46 -0.30 -33.81
CA THR A 371 -8.46 0.12 -34.80
C THR A 371 -7.23 0.79 -34.19
N GLY A 372 -7.38 1.30 -32.97
CA GLY A 372 -6.39 2.18 -32.34
C GLY A 372 -6.31 3.56 -32.97
N GLY A 373 -5.97 4.56 -32.18
CA GLY A 373 -5.91 5.98 -32.55
C GLY A 373 -4.71 6.69 -31.93
N ASN A 374 -4.91 7.96 -31.58
CA ASN A 374 -3.90 8.76 -30.90
C ASN A 374 -3.74 8.29 -29.45
N PHE A 375 -4.82 8.37 -28.65
CA PHE A 375 -4.90 7.74 -27.35
C PHE A 375 -5.91 6.62 -27.38
N ASP A 376 -5.59 5.51 -26.74
CA ASP A 376 -6.48 4.36 -26.55
C ASP A 376 -6.66 4.08 -25.05
N ILE A 377 -7.81 3.59 -24.67
CA ILE A 377 -8.07 3.06 -23.32
C ILE A 377 -7.19 1.83 -23.10
N ILE A 378 -6.63 1.71 -21.92
CA ILE A 378 -5.98 0.49 -21.46
C ILE A 378 -6.69 -0.10 -20.28
N VAL A 379 -6.77 -1.44 -20.24
CA VAL A 379 -7.14 -2.21 -19.07
C VAL A 379 -6.10 -3.30 -18.89
N THR A 380 -5.36 -3.25 -17.80
CA THR A 380 -4.25 -4.17 -17.51
C THR A 380 -4.42 -4.81 -16.13
N LYS A 381 -4.30 -6.12 -16.06
CA LYS A 381 -4.34 -6.89 -14.82
C LYS A 381 -2.97 -7.47 -14.52
N LEU A 382 -2.34 -6.95 -13.46
CA LEU A 382 -1.10 -7.48 -12.89
C LEU A 382 -1.39 -8.55 -11.85
N ASN A 383 -0.53 -9.56 -11.75
CA ASN A 383 -0.62 -10.54 -10.67
C ASN A 383 -0.31 -9.91 -9.29
N ALA A 384 -0.66 -10.58 -8.23
CA ALA A 384 -0.54 -10.09 -6.85
C ALA A 384 0.89 -9.69 -6.43
N THR A 385 1.91 -10.22 -7.13
CA THR A 385 3.32 -9.91 -6.92
C THR A 385 3.88 -8.82 -7.83
N GLY A 386 3.07 -8.29 -8.77
CA GLY A 386 3.50 -7.26 -9.72
C GLY A 386 4.55 -7.74 -10.74
N SER A 387 4.73 -9.06 -10.89
CA SER A 387 5.80 -9.66 -11.69
C SER A 387 5.37 -10.10 -13.08
N ALA A 388 4.07 -10.15 -13.35
CA ALA A 388 3.54 -10.61 -14.65
C ALA A 388 2.15 -10.05 -14.92
N LEU A 389 1.83 -9.87 -16.20
CA LEU A 389 0.47 -9.63 -16.65
C LEU A 389 -0.36 -10.92 -16.54
N ILE A 390 -1.56 -10.84 -15.98
CA ILE A 390 -2.62 -11.84 -16.12
C ILE A 390 -3.33 -11.61 -17.46
N GLY A 391 -3.72 -10.36 -17.71
CA GLY A 391 -4.30 -9.90 -18.96
C GLY A 391 -4.03 -8.43 -19.19
N SER A 392 -4.07 -7.99 -20.44
CA SER A 392 -3.93 -6.57 -20.78
C SER A 392 -4.51 -6.32 -22.17
N ALA A 393 -5.29 -5.27 -22.32
CA ALA A 393 -5.91 -4.87 -23.58
C ALA A 393 -5.67 -3.38 -23.86
N ARG A 394 -5.52 -3.05 -25.16
CA ARG A 394 -5.63 -1.70 -25.70
C ARG A 394 -6.95 -1.61 -26.47
N ILE A 395 -7.77 -0.62 -26.15
CA ILE A 395 -9.16 -0.53 -26.63
C ILE A 395 -9.41 0.86 -27.17
N GLY A 396 -9.70 0.98 -28.46
CA GLY A 396 -9.97 2.30 -29.05
C GLY A 396 -10.38 2.26 -30.51
N GLY A 397 -10.84 3.42 -30.99
CA GLY A 397 -11.14 3.68 -32.39
C GLY A 397 -10.02 4.45 -33.08
N THR A 398 -10.37 5.40 -33.96
CA THR A 398 -9.35 6.13 -34.76
C THR A 398 -8.94 7.46 -34.14
N GLU A 399 -9.68 7.96 -33.15
CA GLU A 399 -9.45 9.26 -32.51
C GLU A 399 -8.90 9.05 -31.09
N ASN A 400 -9.14 10.01 -30.19
CA ASN A 400 -8.76 9.91 -28.77
C ASN A 400 -9.82 9.15 -27.98
N ASP A 401 -9.36 8.14 -27.26
CA ASP A 401 -10.15 7.33 -26.35
C ASP A 401 -9.52 7.35 -24.94
N GLY A 402 -10.33 7.48 -23.90
CA GLY A 402 -9.84 7.62 -22.54
C GLY A 402 -9.25 8.99 -22.21
N ALA A 403 -9.35 9.95 -23.12
CA ALA A 403 -8.92 11.33 -22.95
C ALA A 403 -10.13 12.25 -23.10
N ASN A 404 -10.42 13.03 -22.06
CA ASN A 404 -11.49 14.03 -22.13
C ASN A 404 -11.08 15.21 -23.01
N ILE A 405 -12.06 15.92 -23.55
CA ILE A 405 -11.82 17.07 -24.46
C ILE A 405 -11.00 18.14 -23.75
N ASP A 406 -9.90 18.55 -24.39
CA ASP A 406 -9.01 19.64 -24.00
C ASP A 406 -8.93 20.70 -25.13
N ASP A 407 -10.07 21.18 -25.60
CA ASP A 407 -10.13 22.27 -26.60
C ASP A 407 -10.31 23.62 -25.89
N TYR A 408 -9.33 24.02 -25.06
CA TYR A 408 -9.29 25.38 -24.53
C TYR A 408 -8.89 26.37 -25.65
N PRO A 409 -9.63 27.47 -25.93
CA PRO A 409 -10.73 28.02 -25.13
C PRO A 409 -12.13 27.55 -25.51
N ASN A 410 -12.31 26.66 -26.48
CA ASN A 410 -13.61 26.31 -27.07
C ASN A 410 -14.21 24.98 -26.56
N GLY A 411 -13.50 24.28 -25.69
CA GLY A 411 -13.97 23.00 -25.14
C GLY A 411 -15.15 23.13 -24.19
N ALA A 412 -15.87 22.04 -24.00
CA ALA A 412 -17.01 21.97 -23.09
C ALA A 412 -16.55 22.19 -21.64
N GLY A 413 -16.51 23.45 -21.24
CA GLY A 413 -16.09 23.84 -19.90
C GLY A 413 -16.95 23.19 -18.77
N SER A 414 -17.97 22.41 -19.09
CA SER A 414 -18.72 21.55 -18.18
C SER A 414 -17.97 20.24 -17.86
N LEU A 415 -17.07 19.78 -18.73
CA LEU A 415 -16.38 18.50 -18.59
C LEU A 415 -14.98 18.61 -17.95
N LEU A 416 -14.39 19.83 -17.93
CA LEU A 416 -13.06 20.10 -17.38
C LEU A 416 -13.16 21.17 -16.28
N ARG A 417 -13.46 20.78 -15.05
CA ARG A 417 -13.64 21.70 -13.91
C ARG A 417 -12.64 21.51 -12.79
N ASN A 418 -12.07 20.31 -12.68
CA ASN A 418 -11.15 19.97 -11.61
C ASN A 418 -9.83 19.45 -12.17
N TYR A 419 -8.82 19.45 -11.33
CA TYR A 419 -7.53 18.82 -11.61
C TYR A 419 -7.75 17.33 -11.99
N GLY A 420 -7.21 16.94 -13.12
CA GLY A 420 -7.27 15.56 -13.62
C GLY A 420 -8.54 15.20 -14.40
N ASP A 421 -9.48 16.14 -14.64
CA ASP A 421 -10.69 15.85 -15.41
C ASP A 421 -10.39 15.44 -16.86
N GLU A 422 -9.24 15.84 -17.43
CA GLU A 422 -8.76 15.41 -18.74
C GLU A 422 -8.43 13.90 -18.82
N ALA A 423 -8.30 13.26 -17.66
CA ALA A 423 -7.89 11.86 -17.52
C ALA A 423 -8.78 11.09 -16.56
N ARG A 424 -10.09 11.32 -16.60
CA ARG A 424 -11.01 10.72 -15.63
C ARG A 424 -11.73 9.51 -16.20
N SER A 425 -11.54 8.38 -15.55
CA SER A 425 -12.23 7.10 -15.79
C SER A 425 -12.31 6.33 -14.48
N GLU A 426 -13.19 5.36 -14.38
CA GLU A 426 -13.28 4.50 -13.20
C GLU A 426 -13.43 3.04 -13.56
N VAL A 427 -12.69 2.18 -12.85
CA VAL A 427 -12.77 0.72 -12.98
C VAL A 427 -13.41 0.09 -11.74
N ASN A 428 -14.27 -0.90 -11.94
CA ASN A 428 -14.89 -1.68 -10.86
C ASN A 428 -15.02 -3.15 -11.24
N LEU A 429 -15.30 -4.02 -10.27
CA LEU A 429 -15.41 -5.46 -10.43
C LEU A 429 -16.78 -5.97 -9.96
N ASP A 430 -17.37 -6.91 -10.70
CA ASP A 430 -18.48 -7.71 -10.19
C ASP A 430 -17.98 -8.93 -9.37
N ASN A 431 -18.91 -9.62 -8.73
CA ASN A 431 -18.60 -10.81 -7.91
C ASN A 431 -18.00 -11.99 -8.72
N ALA A 432 -18.16 -11.99 -10.05
CA ALA A 432 -17.56 -12.97 -10.94
C ALA A 432 -16.15 -12.55 -11.39
N GLY A 433 -15.70 -11.35 -11.00
CA GLY A 433 -14.41 -10.78 -11.39
C GLY A 433 -14.41 -10.11 -12.76
N ASN A 434 -15.58 -9.95 -13.41
CA ASN A 434 -15.65 -9.16 -14.64
C ASN A 434 -15.32 -7.70 -14.34
N ILE A 435 -14.61 -7.08 -15.28
CA ILE A 435 -14.09 -5.72 -15.15
C ILE A 435 -15.02 -4.77 -15.86
N TYR A 436 -15.53 -3.76 -15.16
CA TYR A 436 -16.34 -2.68 -15.71
C TYR A 436 -15.53 -1.40 -15.72
N LEU A 437 -15.68 -0.63 -16.79
CA LEU A 437 -15.02 0.66 -16.97
C LEU A 437 -16.02 1.70 -17.46
N ALA A 438 -15.99 2.88 -16.84
CA ALA A 438 -16.56 4.12 -17.36
C ALA A 438 -15.44 5.03 -17.86
N SER A 439 -15.58 5.60 -19.05
CA SER A 439 -14.58 6.46 -19.68
C SER A 439 -15.25 7.36 -20.74
N CYS A 440 -14.47 7.87 -21.70
CA CYS A 440 -14.97 8.67 -22.81
C CYS A 440 -14.26 8.31 -24.12
N THR A 441 -14.88 8.67 -25.25
CA THR A 441 -14.35 8.47 -26.60
C THR A 441 -14.73 9.61 -27.53
N ARG A 442 -13.83 9.95 -28.45
CA ARG A 442 -14.11 10.81 -29.62
C ARG A 442 -14.19 10.00 -30.90
N SER A 443 -14.00 8.70 -30.80
CA SER A 443 -13.93 7.80 -31.96
C SER A 443 -15.32 7.40 -32.44
N SER A 444 -15.68 7.78 -33.66
CA SER A 444 -16.94 7.35 -34.30
C SER A 444 -16.98 5.85 -34.60
N LYS A 445 -15.83 5.17 -34.55
CA LYS A 445 -15.65 3.72 -34.74
C LYS A 445 -15.11 3.03 -33.49
N PHE A 446 -15.49 3.51 -32.31
CA PHE A 446 -15.16 2.82 -31.07
C PHE A 446 -15.78 1.41 -31.05
N PRO A 447 -15.06 0.37 -30.60
CA PRO A 447 -15.56 -1.00 -30.62
C PRO A 447 -16.76 -1.17 -29.70
N THR A 448 -17.91 -1.54 -30.23
CA THR A 448 -19.15 -1.79 -29.50
C THR A 448 -19.56 -3.26 -29.51
N VAL A 449 -20.08 -3.75 -28.38
CA VAL A 449 -20.59 -5.12 -28.20
C VAL A 449 -21.88 -5.08 -27.43
N ALA A 450 -22.95 -5.64 -27.96
CA ALA A 450 -24.29 -5.65 -27.36
C ALA A 450 -24.76 -4.26 -26.89
N ALA A 451 -24.39 -3.23 -27.63
CA ALA A 451 -24.57 -1.83 -27.27
C ALA A 451 -26.04 -1.39 -27.24
N PHE A 452 -26.42 -0.58 -26.26
CA PHE A 452 -27.69 0.14 -26.30
C PHE A 452 -27.59 1.42 -27.13
N GLN A 453 -26.38 1.98 -27.29
CA GLN A 453 -26.06 3.08 -28.21
C GLN A 453 -24.83 2.64 -29.05
N GLY A 454 -25.05 2.40 -30.31
CA GLY A 454 -24.06 1.81 -31.22
C GLY A 454 -23.17 2.79 -31.95
N SER A 455 -23.39 4.11 -31.79
CA SER A 455 -22.64 5.17 -32.50
C SER A 455 -22.46 6.41 -31.65
N LEU A 456 -21.37 7.13 -31.93
CA LEU A 456 -21.09 8.44 -31.39
C LEU A 456 -22.22 9.41 -31.78
N ALA A 457 -22.72 10.20 -30.82
CA ALA A 457 -23.82 11.13 -31.04
C ALA A 457 -23.36 12.60 -31.00
N GLY A 458 -22.31 12.91 -30.24
CA GLY A 458 -21.71 14.24 -30.10
C GLY A 458 -20.31 14.33 -30.69
N GLY A 459 -19.52 15.30 -30.25
CA GLY A 459 -18.09 15.41 -30.53
C GLY A 459 -17.27 14.46 -29.64
N GLN A 460 -17.80 14.19 -28.44
CA GLN A 460 -17.33 13.19 -27.48
C GLN A 460 -18.52 12.56 -26.79
N ASP A 461 -18.50 11.24 -26.57
CA ASP A 461 -19.48 10.55 -25.72
C ASP A 461 -18.77 9.81 -24.58
N GLY A 462 -19.45 9.60 -23.48
CA GLY A 462 -19.08 8.58 -22.51
C GLY A 462 -19.07 7.18 -23.13
N VAL A 463 -18.27 6.28 -22.58
CA VAL A 463 -18.30 4.85 -22.92
C VAL A 463 -18.35 4.00 -21.67
N ILE A 464 -19.06 2.88 -21.77
CA ILE A 464 -19.16 1.86 -20.73
C ILE A 464 -18.70 0.54 -21.34
N LEU A 465 -17.75 -0.11 -20.65
CA LEU A 465 -17.20 -1.39 -21.07
C LEU A 465 -17.35 -2.43 -19.98
N LYS A 466 -17.49 -3.70 -20.40
CA LYS A 466 -17.35 -4.88 -19.55
C LYS A 466 -16.40 -5.86 -20.20
N LEU A 467 -15.35 -6.26 -19.48
CA LEU A 467 -14.38 -7.26 -19.92
C LEU A 467 -14.44 -8.52 -19.07
N SER A 468 -13.95 -9.63 -19.62
CA SER A 468 -13.72 -10.86 -18.87
C SER A 468 -12.69 -10.68 -17.76
N PRO A 469 -12.69 -11.54 -16.70
CA PRO A 469 -11.79 -11.43 -15.56
C PRO A 469 -10.29 -11.49 -15.92
N ASP A 470 -9.96 -12.07 -17.05
CA ASP A 470 -8.60 -12.20 -17.60
C ASP A 470 -8.28 -11.14 -18.67
N VAL A 471 -9.17 -10.17 -18.88
CA VAL A 471 -9.04 -9.08 -19.88
C VAL A 471 -8.96 -9.56 -21.33
N SER A 472 -9.23 -10.83 -21.62
CA SER A 472 -9.09 -11.39 -22.98
C SER A 472 -10.27 -11.08 -23.89
N THR A 473 -11.43 -10.74 -23.34
CA THR A 473 -12.69 -10.60 -24.11
C THR A 473 -13.47 -9.37 -23.68
N LEU A 474 -13.88 -8.55 -24.66
CA LEU A 474 -14.84 -7.48 -24.48
C LEU A 474 -16.25 -8.09 -24.50
N LEU A 475 -16.93 -8.12 -23.35
CA LEU A 475 -18.24 -8.74 -23.16
C LEU A 475 -19.39 -7.80 -23.47
N PHE A 476 -19.19 -6.51 -23.22
CA PHE A 476 -20.15 -5.44 -23.48
C PHE A 476 -19.40 -4.13 -23.69
N SER A 477 -19.88 -3.33 -24.64
CA SER A 477 -19.40 -1.96 -24.83
C SER A 477 -20.45 -1.12 -25.53
N SER A 478 -20.71 0.08 -25.00
CA SER A 478 -21.69 1.01 -25.53
C SER A 478 -21.23 2.44 -25.36
N TYR A 479 -21.55 3.29 -26.30
CA TYR A 479 -21.55 4.73 -26.07
C TYR A 479 -22.63 5.10 -25.04
N LEU A 480 -22.45 6.25 -24.41
CA LEU A 480 -23.40 6.89 -23.51
C LEU A 480 -23.31 8.41 -23.67
N GLY A 481 -24.18 8.98 -24.49
CA GLY A 481 -24.16 10.42 -24.71
C GLY A 481 -25.31 10.91 -25.59
N GLY A 482 -25.39 12.21 -25.75
CA GLY A 482 -26.32 12.92 -26.60
C GLY A 482 -25.62 13.66 -27.73
N SER A 483 -26.25 14.75 -28.23
CA SER A 483 -25.67 15.55 -29.33
C SER A 483 -24.58 16.54 -28.88
N GLY A 484 -24.39 16.69 -27.59
CA GLY A 484 -23.29 17.48 -26.99
C GLY A 484 -22.04 16.64 -26.75
N ASP A 485 -21.09 17.22 -26.02
CA ASP A 485 -19.93 16.49 -25.55
C ASP A 485 -20.22 15.87 -24.19
N ASP A 486 -20.11 14.56 -24.09
CA ASP A 486 -20.44 13.78 -22.91
C ASP A 486 -19.23 12.97 -22.41
N ALA A 487 -19.18 12.68 -21.11
CA ALA A 487 -18.17 11.83 -20.52
C ALA A 487 -18.74 11.02 -19.36
N ALA A 488 -18.30 9.77 -19.21
CA ALA A 488 -18.62 8.93 -18.06
C ALA A 488 -17.41 8.90 -17.11
N TYR A 489 -17.61 9.33 -15.85
CA TYR A 489 -16.50 9.52 -14.91
C TYR A 489 -16.44 8.49 -13.81
N VAL A 490 -17.60 8.05 -13.34
CA VAL A 490 -17.69 7.13 -12.19
C VAL A 490 -18.74 6.06 -12.47
N LEU A 491 -18.52 4.89 -11.88
CA LEU A 491 -19.49 3.80 -11.95
C LEU A 491 -19.58 3.05 -10.62
N ALA A 492 -20.73 2.47 -10.38
CA ALA A 492 -20.98 1.59 -9.24
C ALA A 492 -21.85 0.41 -9.65
N ILE A 493 -21.57 -0.76 -9.10
CA ILE A 493 -22.36 -1.97 -9.31
C ILE A 493 -23.19 -2.22 -8.06
N ASN A 494 -24.51 -2.31 -8.18
CA ASN A 494 -25.37 -2.66 -7.07
C ASN A 494 -25.14 -4.12 -6.66
N PRO A 495 -24.67 -4.38 -5.43
CA PRO A 495 -24.33 -5.74 -5.01
C PRO A 495 -25.54 -6.67 -4.87
N LEU A 496 -26.77 -6.12 -4.79
CA LEU A 496 -27.99 -6.90 -4.60
C LEU A 496 -28.57 -7.42 -5.91
N ASN A 497 -28.44 -6.67 -7.01
CA ASN A 497 -29.11 -7.00 -8.27
C ASN A 497 -28.18 -6.94 -9.51
N GLY A 498 -26.93 -6.52 -9.33
CA GLY A 498 -25.94 -6.41 -10.41
C GLY A 498 -26.17 -5.21 -11.36
N ASN A 499 -27.11 -4.30 -11.06
CA ASN A 499 -27.32 -3.13 -11.88
C ASN A 499 -26.12 -2.19 -11.83
N LEU A 500 -25.75 -1.69 -13.01
CA LEU A 500 -24.68 -0.72 -13.16
C LEU A 500 -25.25 0.70 -13.11
N TYR A 501 -24.67 1.54 -12.29
CA TYR A 501 -24.94 2.98 -12.23
C TYR A 501 -23.71 3.71 -12.76
N VAL A 502 -23.93 4.67 -13.64
CA VAL A 502 -22.86 5.49 -14.23
C VAL A 502 -23.25 6.95 -14.08
N ALA A 503 -22.28 7.77 -13.72
CA ALA A 503 -22.43 9.22 -13.68
C ALA A 503 -21.25 9.90 -14.36
N GLY A 504 -21.53 11.09 -14.90
CA GLY A 504 -20.52 11.85 -15.66
C GLY A 504 -20.96 13.28 -15.90
N GLY A 505 -20.45 13.85 -16.98
CA GLY A 505 -20.79 15.20 -17.43
C GLY A 505 -21.42 15.18 -18.83
N THR A 506 -22.21 16.23 -19.13
CA THR A 506 -22.84 16.47 -20.41
C THR A 506 -22.88 17.96 -20.72
#